data_12dafff8d62accf7a6b4f7639c99e871
#
_entry.id   12dafff8d62accf7a6b4f7639c99e871
#
_cell.length_a   1.000
_cell.length_b   1.000
_cell.length_c   1.000
_cell.angle_alpha   90.00
_cell.angle_beta   90.00
_cell.angle_gamma   90.00
#
_symmetry.space_group_name_H-M   'P 1'
#
loop_
_entity.id
_entity.type
_entity.pdbx_description
1 polymer ?
#
loop_
_entity_poly.entity_id
_entity_poly.type
_entity_poly.pdbx_seq_one_letter_code
_entity_poly.pdbx_strand_id
1 'polypeptide(L)'
;MNQYLHVQAHRGASLEKKENSLESIQRAIELGVDSIEIDIHLLRDGVLTVFHDFFLPPSATPKFICDQNLSAMRSFEAPTLTEVCELVKSLSSRLLWLDLEVKYLEGNPNSPEREKLVDSVLRTVSLSWELNRTRFRSFDWKILKLFHKTVSTFQTIPLLGRDDEEFSKVLELQPEWIAPYVGTLNDKTVSWAKRAGVKLMPYTVNSPSEWKKLTDWGVQGITTDDPRGLLKFLGREAS
;
A
#
# COMPACT_ATOMS: atom_id res chain seq x y z
N MET A 1 21.99 15.70 -11.27
CA MET A 1 22.02 14.60 -10.28
C MET A 1 20.75 13.82 -10.48
N ASN A 2 20.84 12.52 -10.83
CA ASN A 2 19.62 11.68 -10.92
C ASN A 2 19.02 11.57 -9.52
N GLN A 3 17.82 12.10 -9.33
CA GLN A 3 17.09 11.98 -8.08
C GLN A 3 16.74 10.49 -7.90
N TYR A 4 16.96 9.96 -6.68
CA TYR A 4 16.59 8.59 -6.35
C TYR A 4 15.07 8.44 -6.43
N LEU A 5 14.60 7.48 -7.24
CA LEU A 5 13.19 7.15 -7.37
C LEU A 5 12.87 5.89 -6.56
N HIS A 6 11.95 6.01 -5.61
CA HIS A 6 11.47 4.91 -4.78
C HIS A 6 10.57 3.98 -5.60
N VAL A 7 10.93 2.70 -5.70
CA VAL A 7 10.16 1.67 -6.41
C VAL A 7 9.32 0.89 -5.41
N GLN A 8 8.00 0.99 -5.56
CA GLN A 8 7.05 0.24 -4.75
C GLN A 8 6.38 -0.85 -5.58
N ALA A 9 6.46 -2.09 -5.11
CA ALA A 9 5.76 -3.23 -5.70
C ALA A 9 4.31 -3.25 -5.20
N HIS A 10 3.36 -3.04 -6.10
CA HIS A 10 1.91 -3.03 -5.84
C HIS A 10 1.40 -4.46 -5.65
N ARG A 11 0.97 -4.78 -4.43
CA ARG A 11 0.52 -6.13 -4.04
C ARG A 11 1.61 -7.20 -4.28
N GLY A 12 2.88 -6.82 -4.07
CA GLY A 12 4.04 -7.60 -4.49
C GLY A 12 4.39 -7.43 -5.97
N ALA A 13 5.14 -8.37 -6.55
CA ALA A 13 5.44 -8.39 -7.99
C ALA A 13 4.25 -8.97 -8.77
N SER A 14 3.13 -8.26 -8.78
CA SER A 14 1.81 -8.75 -9.19
C SER A 14 1.69 -9.03 -10.69
N LEU A 15 2.57 -8.46 -11.53
CA LEU A 15 2.65 -8.84 -12.94
C LEU A 15 3.25 -10.25 -13.14
N GLU A 16 4.13 -10.72 -12.24
CA GLU A 16 4.82 -12.01 -12.35
C GLU A 16 4.15 -13.13 -11.54
N LYS A 17 3.47 -12.78 -10.46
CA LYS A 17 2.84 -13.69 -9.50
C LYS A 17 1.45 -13.19 -9.12
N LYS A 18 0.60 -14.09 -8.58
CA LYS A 18 -0.72 -13.70 -8.06
C LYS A 18 -0.56 -12.56 -7.06
N GLU A 19 -1.31 -11.47 -7.26
CA GLU A 19 -1.31 -10.32 -6.36
C GLU A 19 -1.60 -10.72 -4.90
N ASN A 20 -1.06 -9.98 -3.95
CA ASN A 20 -1.30 -10.18 -2.52
C ASN A 20 -0.98 -11.61 -2.01
N SER A 21 -0.15 -12.38 -2.75
CA SER A 21 0.30 -13.71 -2.36
C SER A 21 1.70 -13.67 -1.74
N LEU A 22 2.05 -14.71 -0.98
CA LEU A 22 3.40 -14.84 -0.44
C LEU A 22 4.45 -14.91 -1.55
N GLU A 23 4.11 -15.54 -2.69
CA GLU A 23 5.00 -15.66 -3.85
C GLU A 23 5.25 -14.30 -4.54
N SER A 24 4.23 -13.42 -4.63
CA SER A 24 4.42 -12.08 -5.20
C SER A 24 5.28 -11.20 -4.30
N ILE A 25 5.12 -11.34 -2.99
CA ILE A 25 5.88 -10.61 -1.98
C ILE A 25 7.34 -11.09 -1.97
N GLN A 26 7.56 -12.40 -1.95
CA GLN A 26 8.91 -12.98 -2.07
C GLN A 26 9.59 -12.49 -3.35
N ARG A 27 8.86 -12.53 -4.48
CA ARG A 27 9.39 -12.09 -5.76
C ARG A 27 9.79 -10.61 -5.76
N ALA A 28 9.01 -9.74 -5.12
CA ALA A 28 9.36 -8.32 -4.96
C ALA A 28 10.64 -8.13 -4.12
N ILE A 29 10.82 -8.91 -3.06
CA ILE A 29 12.05 -8.91 -2.24
C ILE A 29 13.27 -9.31 -3.10
N GLU A 30 13.16 -10.40 -3.87
CA GLU A 30 14.22 -10.88 -4.76
C GLU A 30 14.62 -9.84 -5.82
N LEU A 31 13.64 -9.10 -6.34
CA LEU A 31 13.89 -8.01 -7.31
C LEU A 31 14.58 -6.81 -6.67
N GLY A 32 14.52 -6.68 -5.38
CA GLY A 32 15.18 -5.60 -4.65
C GLY A 32 14.46 -4.26 -4.73
N VAL A 33 13.14 -4.28 -4.63
CA VAL A 33 12.33 -3.07 -4.50
C VAL A 33 12.59 -2.31 -3.21
N ASP A 34 12.15 -1.07 -3.13
CA ASP A 34 12.33 -0.23 -1.93
C ASP A 34 11.18 -0.42 -0.93
N SER A 35 9.99 -0.75 -1.43
CA SER A 35 8.84 -1.12 -0.60
C SER A 35 7.92 -2.10 -1.29
N ILE A 36 7.15 -2.82 -0.48
CA ILE A 36 6.06 -3.69 -0.92
C ILE A 36 4.78 -3.13 -0.32
N GLU A 37 3.81 -2.94 -1.18
CA GLU A 37 2.46 -2.58 -0.77
C GLU A 37 1.57 -3.81 -0.77
N ILE A 38 0.70 -3.94 0.23
CA ILE A 38 -0.31 -4.99 0.37
C ILE A 38 -1.61 -4.45 0.96
N ASP A 39 -2.72 -5.07 0.56
CA ASP A 39 -4.07 -4.72 1.04
C ASP A 39 -4.46 -5.58 2.24
N ILE A 40 -4.94 -4.98 3.32
CA ILE A 40 -5.33 -5.72 4.53
C ILE A 40 -6.77 -5.47 4.95
N HIS A 41 -7.46 -6.55 5.33
CA HIS A 41 -8.78 -6.53 5.92
C HIS A 41 -8.78 -7.20 7.30
N LEU A 42 -9.58 -6.68 8.22
CA LEU A 42 -9.89 -7.35 9.48
C LEU A 42 -11.10 -8.26 9.28
N LEU A 43 -10.92 -9.56 9.47
CA LEU A 43 -11.97 -10.56 9.39
C LEU A 43 -12.84 -10.58 10.65
N ARG A 44 -14.01 -11.23 10.56
CA ARG A 44 -14.94 -11.38 11.68
C ARG A 44 -14.34 -12.10 12.88
N ASP A 45 -13.42 -13.04 12.65
CA ASP A 45 -12.72 -13.78 13.71
C ASP A 45 -11.49 -13.04 14.28
N GLY A 46 -11.28 -11.78 13.87
CA GLY A 46 -10.20 -10.92 14.37
C GLY A 46 -8.85 -11.14 13.68
N VAL A 47 -8.78 -11.97 12.66
CA VAL A 47 -7.57 -12.17 11.87
C VAL A 47 -7.44 -11.09 10.80
N LEU A 48 -6.23 -10.57 10.59
CA LEU A 48 -5.92 -9.71 9.46
C LEU A 48 -5.49 -10.58 8.26
N THR A 49 -6.27 -10.50 7.17
CA THR A 49 -5.98 -11.18 5.89
C THR A 49 -5.50 -10.20 4.85
N VAL A 50 -4.72 -10.69 3.89
CA VAL A 50 -4.21 -9.88 2.77
C VAL A 50 -5.05 -10.19 1.54
N PHE A 51 -5.82 -9.19 1.08
CA PHE A 51 -6.74 -9.32 -0.05
C PHE A 51 -7.19 -7.93 -0.52
N HIS A 52 -7.36 -7.73 -1.85
CA HIS A 52 -7.69 -6.40 -2.38
C HIS A 52 -9.15 -6.03 -2.25
N ASP A 53 -10.04 -6.88 -2.79
CA ASP A 53 -11.45 -6.54 -2.97
C ASP A 53 -12.21 -6.48 -1.63
N PHE A 54 -13.27 -5.71 -1.59
CA PHE A 54 -14.19 -5.69 -0.43
C PHE A 54 -15.13 -6.89 -0.42
N PHE A 55 -15.24 -7.59 -1.54
CA PHE A 55 -16.17 -8.71 -1.76
C PHE A 55 -15.42 -9.93 -2.27
N LEU A 56 -15.88 -11.10 -1.89
CA LEU A 56 -15.46 -12.34 -2.53
C LEU A 56 -15.89 -12.37 -4.01
N PRO A 57 -15.13 -13.07 -4.89
CA PRO A 57 -15.49 -13.25 -6.29
C PRO A 57 -16.93 -13.76 -6.49
N PRO A 58 -17.51 -13.57 -7.68
CA PRO A 58 -18.93 -13.49 -7.88
C PRO A 58 -19.71 -14.70 -7.35
N SER A 59 -20.56 -14.41 -6.37
CA SER A 59 -21.66 -15.24 -5.93
C SER A 59 -22.97 -14.48 -6.20
N ALA A 60 -24.10 -15.18 -6.26
CA ALA A 60 -25.41 -14.54 -6.44
C ALA A 60 -25.72 -13.46 -5.38
N THR A 61 -25.07 -13.53 -4.23
CA THR A 61 -25.14 -12.53 -3.15
C THR A 61 -23.71 -12.08 -2.80
N PRO A 62 -23.42 -10.77 -2.86
CA PRO A 62 -22.10 -10.25 -2.45
C PRO A 62 -21.78 -10.64 -1.00
N LYS A 63 -20.59 -11.20 -0.80
CA LYS A 63 -20.09 -11.57 0.53
C LYS A 63 -18.90 -10.66 0.87
N PHE A 64 -19.09 -9.80 1.86
CA PHE A 64 -18.03 -8.93 2.33
C PHE A 64 -16.87 -9.71 2.96
N ILE A 65 -15.65 -9.25 2.73
CA ILE A 65 -14.44 -9.86 3.31
C ILE A 65 -14.48 -9.75 4.85
N CYS A 66 -14.91 -8.63 5.41
CA CYS A 66 -14.99 -8.45 6.87
C CYS A 66 -15.99 -9.43 7.56
N ASP A 67 -16.93 -10.01 6.82
CA ASP A 67 -17.86 -11.05 7.33
C ASP A 67 -17.28 -12.47 7.29
N GLN A 68 -16.12 -12.64 6.64
CA GLN A 68 -15.49 -13.95 6.51
C GLN A 68 -14.64 -14.28 7.75
N ASN A 69 -14.21 -15.54 7.81
CA ASN A 69 -13.20 -16.01 8.73
C ASN A 69 -11.97 -16.50 7.96
N LEU A 70 -10.88 -16.77 8.66
CA LEU A 70 -9.63 -17.24 8.04
C LEU A 70 -9.84 -18.51 7.20
N SER A 71 -10.65 -19.47 7.66
CA SER A 71 -10.91 -20.71 6.92
C SER A 71 -11.53 -20.44 5.55
N ALA A 72 -12.44 -19.47 5.45
CA ALA A 72 -13.03 -19.08 4.17
C ALA A 72 -11.99 -18.40 3.26
N MET A 73 -11.11 -17.53 3.82
CA MET A 73 -10.10 -16.83 3.05
C MET A 73 -9.00 -17.76 2.54
N ARG A 74 -8.72 -18.87 3.23
CA ARG A 74 -7.77 -19.89 2.76
C ARG A 74 -8.18 -20.55 1.44
N SER A 75 -9.46 -20.64 1.13
CA SER A 75 -9.92 -21.16 -0.17
C SER A 75 -9.61 -20.23 -1.35
N PHE A 76 -9.26 -18.97 -1.06
CA PHE A 76 -8.76 -17.97 -2.02
C PHE A 76 -7.24 -17.83 -1.98
N GLU A 77 -6.53 -18.66 -1.21
CA GLU A 77 -5.08 -18.60 -0.99
C GLU A 77 -4.62 -17.27 -0.39
N ALA A 78 -5.53 -16.56 0.29
CA ALA A 78 -5.21 -15.29 0.91
C ALA A 78 -4.37 -15.51 2.17
N PRO A 79 -3.15 -14.95 2.26
CA PRO A 79 -2.33 -15.06 3.45
C PRO A 79 -2.86 -14.15 4.57
N THR A 80 -2.38 -14.41 5.79
CA THR A 80 -2.55 -13.49 6.91
C THR A 80 -1.44 -12.44 6.89
N LEU A 81 -1.70 -11.28 7.52
CA LEU A 81 -0.65 -10.26 7.71
C LEU A 81 0.54 -10.83 8.51
N THR A 82 0.30 -11.72 9.48
CA THR A 82 1.36 -12.38 10.24
C THR A 82 2.29 -13.17 9.33
N GLU A 83 1.74 -14.01 8.43
CA GLU A 83 2.54 -14.80 7.49
C GLU A 83 3.37 -13.92 6.55
N VAL A 84 2.80 -12.80 6.09
CA VAL A 84 3.54 -11.82 5.28
C VAL A 84 4.68 -11.19 6.08
N CYS A 85 4.41 -10.73 7.29
CA CYS A 85 5.43 -10.14 8.16
C CYS A 85 6.58 -11.12 8.44
N GLU A 86 6.28 -12.38 8.75
CA GLU A 86 7.26 -13.42 8.98
C GLU A 86 8.10 -13.71 7.73
N LEU A 87 7.47 -13.80 6.55
CA LEU A 87 8.16 -13.96 5.27
C LEU A 87 9.12 -12.80 5.01
N VAL A 88 8.64 -11.56 5.09
CA VAL A 88 9.46 -10.36 4.86
C VAL A 88 10.64 -10.32 5.84
N LYS A 89 10.40 -10.64 7.12
CA LYS A 89 11.44 -10.69 8.15
C LYS A 89 12.51 -11.75 7.85
N SER A 90 12.10 -12.89 7.32
CA SER A 90 13.01 -14.00 7.03
C SER A 90 13.89 -13.78 5.81
N LEU A 91 13.39 -13.05 4.81
CA LEU A 91 14.04 -12.87 3.50
C LEU A 91 14.71 -11.51 3.31
N SER A 92 14.25 -10.47 4.03
CA SER A 92 14.76 -9.11 3.83
C SER A 92 16.07 -8.89 4.57
N SER A 93 17.18 -8.83 3.83
CA SER A 93 18.51 -8.48 4.36
C SER A 93 18.83 -6.99 4.26
N ARG A 94 17.97 -6.19 3.64
CA ARG A 94 18.14 -4.75 3.40
C ARG A 94 17.00 -3.93 4.02
N LEU A 95 17.17 -2.62 4.04
CA LEU A 95 16.08 -1.72 4.44
C LEU A 95 14.95 -1.81 3.39
N LEU A 96 13.88 -2.50 3.73
CA LEU A 96 12.65 -2.65 2.96
C LEU A 96 11.51 -2.07 3.77
N TRP A 97 10.65 -1.27 3.13
CA TRP A 97 9.42 -0.79 3.74
C TRP A 97 8.26 -1.72 3.42
N LEU A 98 7.40 -1.97 4.40
CA LEU A 98 6.12 -2.65 4.21
C LEU A 98 5.00 -1.61 4.31
N ASP A 99 4.30 -1.39 3.20
CA ASP A 99 3.21 -0.43 3.11
C ASP A 99 1.88 -1.18 3.19
N LEU A 100 1.12 -0.91 4.24
CA LEU A 100 -0.15 -1.59 4.52
C LEU A 100 -1.31 -0.69 4.12
N GLU A 101 -2.01 -1.03 3.01
CA GLU A 101 -3.28 -0.40 2.71
C GLU A 101 -4.38 -0.98 3.62
N VAL A 102 -4.81 -0.17 4.59
CA VAL A 102 -5.86 -0.55 5.53
C VAL A 102 -7.21 -0.33 4.88
N LYS A 103 -7.84 -1.43 4.44
CA LYS A 103 -9.13 -1.41 3.76
C LYS A 103 -10.27 -1.12 4.75
N TYR A 104 -11.11 -0.17 4.39
CA TYR A 104 -12.31 0.19 5.14
C TYR A 104 -13.44 0.58 4.19
N LEU A 105 -14.62 0.00 4.40
CA LEU A 105 -15.81 0.32 3.61
C LEU A 105 -16.79 1.09 4.51
N GLU A 106 -16.84 2.41 4.33
CA GLU A 106 -17.79 3.26 5.05
C GLU A 106 -19.22 2.91 4.62
N GLY A 107 -20.15 2.90 5.59
CA GLY A 107 -21.56 2.55 5.34
C GLY A 107 -21.88 1.06 5.32
N ASN A 108 -20.89 0.17 5.35
CA ASN A 108 -21.15 -1.26 5.57
C ASN A 108 -21.39 -1.50 7.09
N PRO A 109 -22.58 -2.00 7.50
CA PRO A 109 -22.91 -2.19 8.91
C PRO A 109 -22.02 -3.23 9.61
N ASN A 110 -21.35 -4.09 8.85
CA ASN A 110 -20.45 -5.13 9.37
C ASN A 110 -18.98 -4.71 9.34
N SER A 111 -18.66 -3.49 8.86
CA SER A 111 -17.30 -2.98 8.96
C SER A 111 -16.86 -2.90 10.42
N PRO A 112 -15.64 -3.32 10.76
CA PRO A 112 -15.13 -3.20 12.12
C PRO A 112 -15.07 -1.72 12.53
N GLU A 113 -15.15 -1.45 13.85
CA GLU A 113 -14.81 -0.11 14.34
C GLU A 113 -13.39 0.25 13.95
N ARG A 114 -13.16 1.51 13.52
CA ARG A 114 -11.84 1.97 13.05
C ARG A 114 -10.76 1.80 14.11
N GLU A 115 -11.08 2.08 15.38
CA GLU A 115 -10.19 1.88 16.51
C GLU A 115 -9.76 0.43 16.67
N LYS A 116 -10.71 -0.49 16.61
CA LYS A 116 -10.43 -1.94 16.67
C LYS A 116 -9.55 -2.40 15.50
N LEU A 117 -9.81 -1.87 14.29
CA LEU A 117 -9.00 -2.18 13.11
C LEU A 117 -7.56 -1.69 13.29
N VAL A 118 -7.37 -0.43 13.71
CA VAL A 118 -6.05 0.16 13.96
C VAL A 118 -5.30 -0.61 15.05
N ASP A 119 -5.94 -0.92 16.18
CA ASP A 119 -5.33 -1.68 17.28
C ASP A 119 -4.89 -3.09 16.80
N SER A 120 -5.73 -3.76 15.99
CA SER A 120 -5.41 -5.08 15.45
C SER A 120 -4.20 -5.03 14.52
N VAL A 121 -4.11 -4.00 13.66
CA VAL A 121 -2.97 -3.81 12.76
C VAL A 121 -1.70 -3.54 13.56
N LEU A 122 -1.72 -2.59 14.50
CA LEU A 122 -0.56 -2.24 15.32
C LEU A 122 -0.05 -3.43 16.13
N ARG A 123 -0.97 -4.17 16.75
CA ARG A 123 -0.64 -5.36 17.52
C ARG A 123 0.04 -6.42 16.64
N THR A 124 -0.53 -6.72 15.47
CA THR A 124 0.03 -7.74 14.57
C THR A 124 1.41 -7.34 14.09
N VAL A 125 1.58 -6.09 13.62
CA VAL A 125 2.87 -5.61 13.13
C VAL A 125 3.92 -5.60 14.25
N SER A 126 3.58 -5.12 15.45
CA SER A 126 4.54 -5.07 16.57
C SER A 126 5.03 -6.45 17.04
N LEU A 127 4.21 -7.49 16.85
CA LEU A 127 4.58 -8.86 17.23
C LEU A 127 5.37 -9.61 16.15
N SER A 128 5.13 -9.29 14.87
CA SER A 128 5.65 -10.07 13.73
C SER A 128 6.67 -9.33 12.88
N TRP A 129 6.68 -7.98 12.91
CA TRP A 129 7.51 -7.12 12.07
C TRP A 129 8.02 -5.89 12.85
N GLU A 130 8.48 -4.87 12.13
CA GLU A 130 9.02 -3.62 12.65
C GLU A 130 8.12 -2.43 12.31
N LEU A 131 7.53 -1.79 13.33
CA LEU A 131 6.68 -0.61 13.14
C LEU A 131 7.41 0.57 12.48
N ASN A 132 8.69 0.74 12.76
CA ASN A 132 9.54 1.80 12.18
C ASN A 132 9.92 1.54 10.70
N ARG A 133 9.56 0.38 10.17
CA ARG A 133 9.70 -0.01 8.75
C ARG A 133 8.34 -0.27 8.10
N THR A 134 7.27 0.23 8.72
CA THR A 134 5.90 0.11 8.24
C THR A 134 5.33 1.48 7.96
N ARG A 135 4.64 1.63 6.84
CA ARG A 135 3.84 2.81 6.51
C ARG A 135 2.39 2.37 6.33
N PHE A 136 1.47 3.18 6.86
CA PHE A 136 0.04 2.88 6.81
C PHE A 136 -0.62 3.72 5.74
N ARG A 137 -1.36 3.08 4.83
CA ARG A 137 -2.07 3.71 3.72
C ARG A 137 -3.56 3.49 3.86
N SER A 138 -4.38 4.43 3.45
CA SER A 138 -5.84 4.24 3.38
C SER A 138 -6.49 5.34 2.55
N PHE A 139 -7.61 5.02 1.91
CA PHE A 139 -8.57 6.00 1.41
C PHE A 139 -9.42 6.58 2.54
N ASP A 140 -9.60 5.85 3.65
CA ASP A 140 -10.25 6.38 4.85
C ASP A 140 -9.24 7.11 5.73
N TRP A 141 -9.14 8.43 5.55
CA TRP A 141 -8.19 9.25 6.29
C TRP A 141 -8.48 9.34 7.79
N LYS A 142 -9.69 8.97 8.25
CA LYS A 142 -10.00 8.88 9.68
C LYS A 142 -9.15 7.79 10.34
N ILE A 143 -8.89 6.68 9.62
CA ILE A 143 -7.97 5.62 10.06
C ILE A 143 -6.55 6.16 10.20
N LEU A 144 -6.06 6.94 9.23
CA LEU A 144 -4.72 7.53 9.30
C LEU A 144 -4.57 8.50 10.48
N LYS A 145 -5.62 9.29 10.78
CA LYS A 145 -5.66 10.15 11.98
C LYS A 145 -5.57 9.33 13.28
N LEU A 146 -6.17 8.14 13.33
CA LEU A 146 -6.08 7.24 14.50
C LEU A 146 -4.66 6.69 14.68
N PHE A 147 -3.97 6.28 13.60
CA PHE A 147 -2.57 5.88 13.69
C PHE A 147 -1.70 7.00 14.27
N HIS A 148 -1.84 8.23 13.78
CA HIS A 148 -1.10 9.39 14.31
C HIS A 148 -1.45 9.71 15.78
N LYS A 149 -2.71 9.55 16.17
CA LYS A 149 -3.15 9.74 17.56
C LYS A 149 -2.49 8.72 18.49
N THR A 150 -2.30 7.48 18.02
CA THR A 150 -1.69 6.42 18.82
C THR A 150 -0.19 6.61 18.97
N VAL A 151 0.51 6.90 17.87
CA VAL A 151 1.94 7.24 17.86
C VAL A 151 2.20 8.26 16.75
N SER A 152 2.59 9.47 17.14
CA SER A 152 2.78 10.60 16.20
C SER A 152 3.93 10.41 15.20
N THR A 153 4.83 9.46 15.43
CA THR A 153 5.97 9.16 14.54
C THR A 153 5.65 8.12 13.46
N PHE A 154 4.45 7.53 13.46
CA PHE A 154 4.07 6.60 12.39
C PHE A 154 3.96 7.31 11.05
N GLN A 155 4.57 6.71 10.04
CA GLN A 155 4.46 7.19 8.68
C GLN A 155 3.12 6.75 8.08
N THR A 156 2.33 7.72 7.63
CA THR A 156 1.08 7.48 6.92
C THR A 156 1.14 8.04 5.52
N ILE A 157 0.48 7.35 4.58
CA ILE A 157 0.40 7.74 3.18
C ILE A 157 -1.07 7.81 2.79
N PRO A 158 -1.69 9.00 2.79
CA PRO A 158 -3.03 9.16 2.28
C PRO A 158 -3.12 8.75 0.82
N LEU A 159 -4.10 7.88 0.51
CA LEU A 159 -4.49 7.55 -0.83
C LEU A 159 -5.48 8.60 -1.33
N LEU A 160 -5.25 9.11 -2.54
CA LEU A 160 -6.14 10.04 -3.21
C LEU A 160 -6.75 9.36 -4.43
N GLY A 161 -8.07 9.40 -4.54
CA GLY A 161 -8.81 8.81 -5.63
C GLY A 161 -8.77 9.67 -6.90
N ARG A 162 -9.92 9.77 -7.56
CA ARG A 162 -10.08 10.52 -8.82
C ARG A 162 -10.58 11.94 -8.63
N ASP A 163 -10.79 12.34 -7.37
CA ASP A 163 -11.30 13.68 -7.04
C ASP A 163 -10.14 14.65 -6.79
N ASP A 164 -10.05 15.70 -7.61
CA ASP A 164 -9.02 16.73 -7.49
C ASP A 164 -9.13 17.56 -6.20
N GLU A 165 -10.31 17.62 -5.57
CA GLU A 165 -10.50 18.34 -4.29
C GLU A 165 -9.72 17.72 -3.14
N GLU A 166 -9.39 16.42 -3.21
CA GLU A 166 -8.61 15.74 -2.19
C GLU A 166 -7.23 16.35 -1.98
N PHE A 167 -6.61 16.89 -3.06
CA PHE A 167 -5.30 17.56 -2.96
C PHE A 167 -5.28 18.77 -2.03
N SER A 168 -6.39 19.49 -1.92
CA SER A 168 -6.48 20.65 -1.02
C SER A 168 -6.66 20.23 0.44
N LYS A 169 -7.34 19.13 0.70
CA LYS A 169 -7.72 18.64 2.03
C LYS A 169 -6.62 17.77 2.68
N VAL A 170 -5.80 17.09 1.86
CA VAL A 170 -4.83 16.12 2.37
C VAL A 170 -3.77 16.74 3.28
N LEU A 171 -3.45 18.04 3.10
CA LEU A 171 -2.48 18.74 3.94
C LEU A 171 -2.90 18.87 5.42
N GLU A 172 -4.19 18.68 5.74
CA GLU A 172 -4.65 18.60 7.13
C GLU A 172 -4.02 17.42 7.89
N LEU A 173 -3.58 16.39 7.17
CA LEU A 173 -2.90 15.23 7.74
C LEU A 173 -1.39 15.44 7.91
N GLN A 174 -0.84 16.56 7.43
CA GLN A 174 0.59 16.87 7.42
C GLN A 174 1.45 15.70 6.89
N PRO A 175 1.11 15.11 5.72
CA PRO A 175 1.78 13.92 5.24
C PRO A 175 3.16 14.24 4.67
N GLU A 176 4.13 13.35 4.89
CA GLU A 176 5.40 13.38 4.14
C GLU A 176 5.21 12.87 2.70
N TRP A 177 4.38 11.84 2.55
CA TRP A 177 4.06 11.19 1.28
C TRP A 177 2.56 11.19 1.05
N ILE A 178 2.15 11.33 -0.21
CA ILE A 178 0.80 11.04 -0.68
C ILE A 178 0.86 10.10 -1.88
N ALA A 179 -0.17 9.27 -2.02
CA ALA A 179 -0.30 8.37 -3.16
C ALA A 179 -1.55 8.72 -3.98
N PRO A 180 -1.42 9.59 -4.99
CA PRO A 180 -2.52 9.95 -5.85
C PRO A 180 -2.75 8.90 -6.95
N TYR A 181 -4.00 8.77 -7.42
CA TYR A 181 -4.29 8.09 -8.67
C TYR A 181 -3.53 8.78 -9.82
N VAL A 182 -2.80 8.01 -10.62
CA VAL A 182 -1.91 8.57 -11.67
C VAL A 182 -2.65 9.47 -12.67
N GLY A 183 -3.92 9.17 -12.95
CA GLY A 183 -4.75 9.95 -13.87
C GLY A 183 -5.10 11.37 -13.41
N THR A 184 -4.91 11.69 -12.12
CA THR A 184 -5.12 13.07 -11.59
C THR A 184 -3.84 13.91 -11.65
N LEU A 185 -2.69 13.29 -11.98
CA LEU A 185 -1.43 14.02 -12.04
C LEU A 185 -1.27 14.84 -13.32
N ASN A 186 -0.93 16.09 -13.11
CA ASN A 186 -0.58 17.04 -14.14
C ASN A 186 0.46 18.04 -13.61
N ASP A 187 0.96 18.95 -14.46
CA ASP A 187 1.98 19.91 -14.05
C ASP A 187 1.57 20.77 -12.85
N LYS A 188 0.27 21.07 -12.70
CA LYS A 188 -0.23 21.90 -11.59
C LYS A 188 -0.18 21.11 -10.28
N THR A 189 -0.64 19.86 -10.27
CA THR A 189 -0.64 19.00 -9.06
C THR A 189 0.78 18.65 -8.62
N VAL A 190 1.69 18.37 -9.56
CA VAL A 190 3.11 18.12 -9.24
C VAL A 190 3.79 19.40 -8.69
N SER A 191 3.54 20.55 -9.33
CA SER A 191 4.06 21.83 -8.83
C SER A 191 3.50 22.21 -7.47
N TRP A 192 2.23 21.89 -7.21
CA TRP A 192 1.62 22.07 -5.91
C TRP A 192 2.32 21.22 -4.85
N ALA A 193 2.52 19.92 -5.09
CA ALA A 193 3.18 19.02 -4.15
C ALA A 193 4.61 19.50 -3.81
N LYS A 194 5.37 19.95 -4.83
CA LYS A 194 6.71 20.54 -4.62
C LYS A 194 6.67 21.75 -3.70
N ARG A 195 5.71 22.67 -3.90
CA ARG A 195 5.57 23.85 -3.02
C ARG A 195 5.14 23.50 -1.61
N ALA A 196 4.29 22.47 -1.48
CA ALA A 196 3.83 21.97 -0.19
C ALA A 196 4.88 21.12 0.56
N GLY A 197 6.00 20.76 -0.09
CA GLY A 197 7.03 19.90 0.48
C GLY A 197 6.59 18.43 0.63
N VAL A 198 5.56 18.01 -0.11
CA VAL A 198 4.98 16.66 -0.05
C VAL A 198 5.54 15.80 -1.17
N LYS A 199 5.94 14.58 -0.85
CA LYS A 199 6.43 13.59 -1.80
C LYS A 199 5.27 12.86 -2.48
N LEU A 200 5.40 12.60 -3.78
CA LEU A 200 4.41 11.89 -4.60
C LEU A 200 4.86 10.45 -4.86
N MET A 201 3.93 9.50 -4.65
CA MET A 201 4.07 8.09 -5.02
C MET A 201 2.79 7.62 -5.72
N PRO A 202 2.59 8.03 -7.00
CA PRO A 202 1.38 7.70 -7.74
C PRO A 202 1.19 6.20 -7.96
N TYR A 203 -0.07 5.77 -8.05
CA TYR A 203 -0.52 4.41 -8.34
C TYR A 203 -1.55 4.37 -9.47
N THR A 204 -1.72 3.31 -10.22
CA THR A 204 -0.73 2.27 -10.48
C THR A 204 -0.15 2.53 -11.85
N VAL A 205 1.16 2.51 -11.98
CA VAL A 205 1.88 3.00 -13.16
C VAL A 205 2.69 1.85 -13.78
N ASN A 206 2.26 1.37 -14.95
CA ASN A 206 2.75 0.12 -15.53
C ASN A 206 3.40 0.28 -16.92
N SER A 207 3.55 1.51 -17.42
CA SER A 207 4.11 1.72 -18.77
C SER A 207 5.40 2.51 -18.76
N PRO A 208 6.40 2.15 -19.60
CA PRO A 208 7.66 2.91 -19.71
C PRO A 208 7.48 4.39 -20.07
N SER A 209 6.44 4.72 -20.85
CA SER A 209 6.14 6.11 -21.21
C SER A 209 5.66 6.92 -20.00
N GLU A 210 4.85 6.33 -19.13
CA GLU A 210 4.41 6.96 -17.88
C GLU A 210 5.56 7.06 -16.87
N TRP A 211 6.39 6.02 -16.73
CA TRP A 211 7.58 6.05 -15.88
C TRP A 211 8.48 7.22 -16.27
N LYS A 212 8.75 7.36 -17.59
CA LYS A 212 9.55 8.48 -18.10
C LYS A 212 8.92 9.83 -17.75
N LYS A 213 7.63 10.01 -18.05
CA LYS A 213 6.89 11.24 -17.76
C LYS A 213 6.97 11.63 -16.28
N LEU A 214 6.70 10.68 -15.39
CA LEU A 214 6.71 10.92 -13.94
C LEU A 214 8.12 11.19 -13.42
N THR A 215 9.13 10.50 -13.95
CA THR A 215 10.54 10.76 -13.62
C THR A 215 10.96 12.17 -14.09
N ASP A 216 10.58 12.58 -15.30
CA ASP A 216 10.84 13.93 -15.81
C ASP A 216 10.14 15.01 -14.96
N TRP A 217 8.96 14.72 -14.44
CA TRP A 217 8.25 15.59 -13.50
C TRP A 217 8.88 15.63 -12.11
N GLY A 218 9.77 14.67 -11.80
CA GLY A 218 10.51 14.59 -10.54
C GLY A 218 9.63 14.14 -9.38
N VAL A 219 8.75 13.15 -9.59
CA VAL A 219 8.09 12.43 -8.50
C VAL A 219 9.10 11.61 -7.71
N GLN A 220 8.84 11.33 -6.44
CA GLN A 220 9.82 10.70 -5.56
C GLN A 220 9.65 9.18 -5.46
N GLY A 221 8.48 8.65 -5.86
CA GLY A 221 8.23 7.22 -5.89
C GLY A 221 7.21 6.84 -6.95
N ILE A 222 7.14 5.57 -7.29
CA ILE A 222 6.15 4.98 -8.20
C ILE A 222 5.68 3.65 -7.63
N THR A 223 4.35 3.47 -7.59
CA THR A 223 3.70 2.19 -7.30
C THR A 223 3.38 1.50 -8.62
N THR A 224 3.88 0.26 -8.81
CA THR A 224 3.76 -0.48 -10.08
C THR A 224 3.49 -1.97 -9.86
N ASP A 225 2.75 -2.58 -10.79
CA ASP A 225 2.58 -4.04 -10.89
C ASP A 225 3.80 -4.71 -11.53
N ASP A 226 4.63 -3.92 -12.27
CA ASP A 226 5.85 -4.36 -12.93
C ASP A 226 7.11 -3.76 -12.28
N PRO A 227 7.46 -4.18 -11.05
CA PRO A 227 8.66 -3.68 -10.39
C PRO A 227 9.94 -4.06 -11.12
N ARG A 228 9.99 -5.22 -11.81
CA ARG A 228 11.14 -5.61 -12.63
C ARG A 228 11.36 -4.63 -13.78
N GLY A 229 10.30 -4.33 -14.54
CA GLY A 229 10.39 -3.41 -15.68
C GLY A 229 10.80 -2.01 -15.24
N LEU A 230 10.25 -1.52 -14.12
CA LEU A 230 10.62 -0.20 -13.58
C LEU A 230 12.07 -0.18 -13.08
N LEU A 231 12.54 -1.21 -12.37
CA LEU A 231 13.94 -1.31 -11.92
C LEU A 231 14.89 -1.34 -13.13
N LYS A 232 14.56 -2.11 -14.17
CA LYS A 232 15.32 -2.14 -15.44
C LYS A 232 15.36 -0.77 -16.11
N PHE A 233 14.22 -0.09 -16.21
CA PHE A 233 14.12 1.28 -16.74
C PHE A 233 15.05 2.25 -16.00
N LEU A 234 15.22 2.07 -14.69
CA LEU A 234 16.08 2.89 -13.83
C LEU A 234 17.55 2.43 -13.81
N GLY A 235 17.91 1.35 -14.52
CA GLY A 235 19.25 0.76 -14.45
C GLY A 235 19.61 0.16 -13.08
N ARG A 236 18.60 -0.35 -12.34
CA ARG A 236 18.70 -0.88 -10.96
C ARG A 236 18.45 -2.39 -10.91
N GLU A 237 18.59 -3.13 -12.00
CA GLU A 237 18.42 -4.59 -11.97
C GLU A 237 19.43 -5.23 -11.00
N ALA A 238 18.94 -6.18 -10.19
CA ALA A 238 19.82 -7.06 -9.46
C ALA A 238 20.57 -7.95 -10.48
N SER A 239 21.89 -7.97 -10.38
CA SER A 239 22.77 -8.82 -11.17
C SER A 239 22.53 -10.30 -10.89
#